data_4e739b3c3db2b422e749bc3fc175765d
#
_entry.id   4e739b3c3db2b422e749bc3fc175765d
#
_cell.length_a   1.000
_cell.length_b   1.000
_cell.length_c   1.000
_cell.angle_alpha   90.00
_cell.angle_beta   90.00
_cell.angle_gamma   90.00
#
_symmetry.space_group_name_H-M   'P 1'
#
loop_
_entity.id
_entity.type
_entity.pdbx_description
1 polymer ?
#
loop_
_entity_poly.entity_id
_entity_poly.type
_entity_poly.pdbx_seq_one_letter_code
_entity_poly.pdbx_strand_id
1 'polypeptide(L)'
;LIAAVTLLFSSFGRQLDIEERVLCHAMGVAYEDGEYKVSLQVFKTQGMGSETPLDVSQSNIQTVNCSGRTIRDAIESCQYQLGREVFLGHLQIICFSKNVDFSSPEEFFSFAIKDKNVFLGVELCMAENTAEELMNVQLTRGTMSSENFTQVIKMGVKNGITVECRLIDLLSCIRSPQYVAMPVISIKEPQGDFSDGKE
;
A
#
# COMPACT_ATOMS: atom_id res chain seq x y z
N LEU A 1 46.80 7.97 -14.55
CA LEU A 1 46.21 8.31 -13.23
C LEU A 1 44.70 8.63 -13.38
N ILE A 2 44.31 9.45 -14.36
CA ILE A 2 42.89 9.85 -14.59
C ILE A 2 42.01 8.63 -14.93
N ALA A 3 42.48 7.69 -15.77
CA ALA A 3 41.73 6.48 -16.12
C ALA A 3 41.50 5.53 -14.93
N ALA A 4 42.41 5.49 -13.94
CA ALA A 4 42.26 4.69 -12.75
C ALA A 4 41.21 5.30 -11.78
N VAL A 5 41.06 6.63 -11.75
CA VAL A 5 40.10 7.35 -10.92
C VAL A 5 38.67 7.18 -11.50
N THR A 6 38.54 7.23 -12.82
CA THR A 6 37.19 6.99 -13.47
C THR A 6 36.71 5.57 -13.27
N LEU A 7 37.58 4.56 -13.26
CA LEU A 7 37.23 3.17 -12.95
C LEU A 7 36.77 2.97 -11.49
N LEU A 8 37.32 3.74 -10.54
CA LEU A 8 36.89 3.70 -9.15
C LEU A 8 35.52 4.32 -8.93
N PHE A 9 35.14 5.31 -9.69
CA PHE A 9 33.80 5.94 -9.61
C PHE A 9 32.70 5.15 -10.33
N SER A 10 33.03 4.34 -11.34
CA SER A 10 32.05 3.47 -12.02
C SER A 10 31.61 2.27 -11.19
N SER A 11 32.30 1.96 -10.09
CA SER A 11 31.97 0.83 -9.20
C SER A 11 30.97 1.16 -8.08
N PHE A 12 30.55 2.42 -7.92
CA PHE A 12 29.73 2.87 -6.79
C PHE A 12 28.24 2.98 -7.09
N GLY A 13 27.77 2.57 -8.25
CA GLY A 13 26.36 2.59 -8.61
C GLY A 13 25.83 1.19 -8.86
N ARG A 14 25.52 0.39 -7.83
CA ARG A 14 24.47 -0.61 -7.98
C ARG A 14 23.15 0.15 -8.09
N GLN A 15 22.86 0.68 -9.27
CA GLN A 15 21.50 0.95 -9.67
C GLN A 15 20.82 -0.42 -9.74
N LEU A 16 20.04 -0.74 -8.71
CA LEU A 16 19.08 -1.85 -8.81
C LEU A 16 18.21 -1.55 -10.01
N ASP A 17 18.24 -2.42 -11.00
CA ASP A 17 17.43 -2.28 -12.21
C ASP A 17 15.96 -2.14 -11.80
N ILE A 18 15.24 -1.23 -12.46
CA ILE A 18 13.79 -1.03 -12.27
C ILE A 18 13.04 -2.35 -12.49
N GLU A 19 13.61 -3.24 -13.31
CA GLU A 19 13.07 -4.58 -13.58
C GLU A 19 13.11 -5.52 -12.37
N GLU A 20 13.99 -5.28 -11.40
CA GLU A 20 14.10 -6.07 -10.17
C GLU A 20 13.14 -5.61 -9.07
N ARG A 21 12.39 -4.52 -9.29
CA ARG A 21 11.48 -3.93 -8.32
C ARG A 21 10.04 -4.03 -8.72
N VAL A 22 9.19 -4.20 -7.71
CA VAL A 22 7.74 -4.16 -7.84
C VAL A 22 7.21 -2.96 -7.08
N LEU A 23 6.47 -2.10 -7.78
CA LEU A 23 5.91 -0.89 -7.19
C LEU A 23 4.66 -1.23 -6.38
N CYS A 24 4.67 -0.89 -5.08
CA CYS A 24 3.53 -1.05 -4.20
C CYS A 24 2.77 0.28 -4.08
N HIS A 25 1.44 0.22 -4.29
CA HIS A 25 0.56 1.39 -4.26
C HIS A 25 -0.33 1.47 -3.03
N ALA A 26 -0.74 0.31 -2.51
CA ALA A 26 -1.54 0.23 -1.29
C ALA A 26 -1.07 -0.93 -0.43
N MET A 27 -1.21 -0.78 0.87
CA MET A 27 -0.86 -1.79 1.84
C MET A 27 -2.00 -1.95 2.84
N GLY A 28 -2.47 -3.20 3.01
CA GLY A 28 -3.34 -3.60 4.10
C GLY A 28 -2.52 -4.21 5.22
N VAL A 29 -2.87 -3.89 6.47
CA VAL A 29 -2.20 -4.44 7.66
C VAL A 29 -3.25 -4.94 8.64
N ALA A 30 -3.11 -6.17 9.08
CA ALA A 30 -3.89 -6.78 10.16
C ALA A 30 -2.94 -7.47 11.16
N TYR A 31 -3.42 -7.74 12.36
CA TYR A 31 -2.69 -8.52 13.35
C TYR A 31 -3.58 -9.67 13.83
N GLU A 32 -3.19 -10.89 13.55
CA GLU A 32 -3.96 -12.09 13.84
C GLU A 32 -3.03 -13.23 14.25
N ASP A 33 -3.45 -14.01 15.22
CA ASP A 33 -2.72 -15.19 15.70
C ASP A 33 -1.26 -14.91 16.11
N GLY A 34 -0.96 -13.70 16.58
CA GLY A 34 0.38 -13.30 16.99
C GLY A 34 1.30 -12.89 15.84
N GLU A 35 0.77 -12.73 14.63
CA GLU A 35 1.50 -12.30 13.44
C GLU A 35 0.84 -11.11 12.74
N TYR A 36 1.66 -10.31 12.08
CA TYR A 36 1.17 -9.31 11.14
C TYR A 36 0.82 -9.98 9.81
N LYS A 37 -0.38 -9.70 9.32
CA LYS A 37 -0.84 -10.06 7.96
C LYS A 37 -0.75 -8.81 7.10
N VAL A 38 0.00 -8.90 6.02
CA VAL A 38 0.22 -7.77 5.10
C VAL A 38 -0.31 -8.14 3.72
N SER A 39 -1.17 -7.27 3.18
CA SER A 39 -1.72 -7.39 1.83
C SER A 39 -1.18 -6.23 0.99
N LEU A 40 -0.36 -6.54 -0.01
CA LEU A 40 0.26 -5.55 -0.88
C LEU A 40 -0.44 -5.50 -2.23
N GLN A 41 -0.91 -4.32 -2.64
CA GLN A 41 -1.31 -4.07 -4.02
C GLN A 41 -0.10 -3.62 -4.84
N VAL A 42 0.29 -4.44 -5.79
CA VAL A 42 1.46 -4.20 -6.62
C VAL A 42 1.10 -4.25 -8.10
N PHE A 43 1.84 -3.53 -8.94
CA PHE A 43 1.68 -3.65 -10.39
C PHE A 43 2.13 -5.02 -10.88
N LYS A 44 1.32 -5.61 -11.77
CA LYS A 44 1.75 -6.75 -12.57
C LYS A 44 2.81 -6.25 -13.56
N THR A 45 4.04 -6.65 -13.38
CA THR A 45 5.04 -6.49 -14.41
C THR A 45 4.75 -7.55 -15.48
N GLN A 46 4.11 -7.16 -16.57
CA GLN A 46 4.07 -8.01 -17.77
C GLN A 46 5.51 -8.12 -18.27
N GLY A 47 5.95 -9.35 -18.55
CA GLY A 47 7.30 -9.59 -19.06
C GLY A 47 7.54 -8.72 -20.28
N MET A 48 8.62 -7.96 -20.28
CA MET A 48 9.11 -7.24 -21.47
C MET A 48 9.36 -8.28 -22.58
N GLY A 49 8.46 -8.37 -23.54
CA GLY A 49 8.55 -9.32 -24.65
C GLY A 49 7.22 -9.69 -25.28
N SER A 50 6.11 -9.28 -24.70
CA SER A 50 4.78 -9.45 -25.31
C SER A 50 4.45 -8.19 -26.12
N GLU A 51 4.52 -8.30 -27.45
CA GLU A 51 4.04 -7.29 -28.41
C GLU A 51 2.50 -7.17 -28.42
N THR A 52 1.82 -7.76 -27.45
CA THR A 52 0.37 -7.62 -27.31
C THR A 52 0.06 -6.23 -26.76
N PRO A 53 -0.84 -5.47 -27.42
CA PRO A 53 -1.30 -4.18 -26.92
C PRO A 53 -1.82 -4.36 -25.48
N LEU A 54 -1.47 -3.42 -24.60
CA LEU A 54 -2.00 -3.36 -23.24
C LEU A 54 -3.52 -3.50 -23.30
N ASP A 55 -4.03 -4.61 -22.78
CA ASP A 55 -5.47 -4.78 -22.64
C ASP A 55 -5.92 -3.87 -21.47
N VAL A 56 -6.40 -2.69 -21.84
CA VAL A 56 -6.86 -1.65 -20.90
C VAL A 56 -8.04 -2.14 -20.06
N SER A 57 -8.64 -3.27 -20.41
CA SER A 57 -9.76 -3.88 -19.69
C SER A 57 -9.31 -4.73 -18.50
N GLN A 58 -8.05 -5.14 -18.43
CA GLN A 58 -7.53 -5.94 -17.32
C GLN A 58 -6.82 -5.06 -16.28
N SER A 59 -7.16 -5.28 -15.01
CA SER A 59 -6.46 -4.65 -13.90
C SER A 59 -4.99 -5.07 -13.91
N ASN A 60 -4.09 -4.10 -14.09
CA ASN A 60 -2.64 -4.32 -14.02
C ASN A 60 -2.14 -4.44 -12.57
N ILE A 61 -3.06 -4.65 -11.62
CA ILE A 61 -2.78 -4.77 -10.20
C ILE A 61 -2.99 -6.21 -9.76
N GLN A 62 -2.12 -6.68 -8.88
CA GLN A 62 -2.30 -7.91 -8.13
C GLN A 62 -2.17 -7.63 -6.64
N THR A 63 -2.93 -8.37 -5.83
CA THR A 63 -2.76 -8.38 -4.38
C THR A 63 -1.92 -9.59 -3.99
N VAL A 64 -0.94 -9.38 -3.13
CA VAL A 64 -0.10 -10.44 -2.55
C VAL A 64 -0.26 -10.38 -1.04
N ASN A 65 -0.61 -11.53 -0.43
CA ASN A 65 -0.85 -11.64 1.00
C ASN A 65 0.27 -12.45 1.65
N CYS A 66 0.85 -11.91 2.71
CA CYS A 66 1.95 -12.53 3.44
C CYS A 66 1.79 -12.31 4.94
N SER A 67 2.53 -13.08 5.72
CA SER A 67 2.58 -12.92 7.18
C SER A 67 4.01 -12.90 7.70
N GLY A 68 4.17 -12.32 8.88
CA GLY A 68 5.44 -12.25 9.58
C GLY A 68 5.29 -11.78 11.02
N ARG A 69 6.32 -11.97 11.82
CA ARG A 69 6.32 -11.51 13.22
C ARG A 69 6.29 -10.00 13.34
N THR A 70 6.85 -9.32 12.34
CA THR A 70 6.84 -7.87 12.19
C THR A 70 6.26 -7.52 10.82
N ILE A 71 5.83 -6.27 10.64
CA ILE A 71 5.38 -5.78 9.33
C ILE A 71 6.50 -5.94 8.30
N ARG A 72 7.74 -5.72 8.71
CA ARG A 72 8.90 -5.89 7.84
C ARG A 72 9.09 -7.33 7.40
N ASP A 73 9.02 -8.29 8.34
CA ASP A 73 9.14 -9.71 8.00
C ASP A 73 8.04 -10.15 7.02
N ALA A 74 6.82 -9.63 7.20
CA ALA A 74 5.71 -9.89 6.29
C ALA A 74 5.99 -9.33 4.88
N ILE A 75 6.53 -8.11 4.78
CA ILE A 75 6.91 -7.52 3.48
C ILE A 75 8.05 -8.31 2.84
N GLU A 76 9.06 -8.71 3.60
CA GLU A 76 10.16 -9.56 3.12
C GLU A 76 9.62 -10.91 2.62
N SER A 77 8.64 -11.50 3.31
CA SER A 77 7.95 -12.70 2.84
C SER A 77 7.26 -12.48 1.49
N CYS A 78 6.61 -11.32 1.29
CA CYS A 78 6.04 -10.95 0.00
C CYS A 78 7.11 -10.82 -1.09
N GLN A 79 8.28 -10.27 -0.78
CA GLN A 79 9.41 -10.16 -1.73
C GLN A 79 9.89 -11.55 -2.19
N TYR A 80 10.01 -12.49 -1.26
CA TYR A 80 10.35 -13.88 -1.61
C TYR A 80 9.29 -14.52 -2.51
N GLN A 81 8.01 -14.30 -2.22
CA GLN A 81 6.93 -14.83 -3.05
C GLN A 81 6.91 -14.21 -4.46
N LEU A 82 7.22 -12.92 -4.56
CA LEU A 82 7.27 -12.18 -5.83
C LEU A 82 8.56 -12.42 -6.61
N GLY A 83 9.64 -12.89 -5.94
CA GLY A 83 10.98 -13.00 -6.52
C GLY A 83 11.61 -11.64 -6.84
N ARG A 84 11.11 -10.54 -6.25
CA ARG A 84 11.50 -9.16 -6.53
C ARG A 84 11.43 -8.30 -5.29
N GLU A 85 12.22 -7.22 -5.24
CA GLU A 85 12.17 -6.23 -4.19
C GLU A 85 10.87 -5.41 -4.26
N VAL A 86 10.16 -5.26 -3.15
CA VAL A 86 8.97 -4.39 -3.06
C VAL A 86 9.44 -2.96 -2.79
N PHE A 87 9.11 -2.05 -3.70
CA PHE A 87 9.41 -0.64 -3.56
C PHE A 87 8.20 0.13 -3.01
N LEU A 88 8.35 0.68 -1.81
CA LEU A 88 7.30 1.37 -1.06
C LEU A 88 7.24 2.88 -1.33
N GLY A 89 8.15 3.42 -2.15
CA GLY A 89 8.19 4.84 -2.46
C GLY A 89 6.98 5.38 -3.23
N HIS A 90 6.16 4.49 -3.78
CA HIS A 90 4.88 4.82 -4.43
C HIS A 90 3.65 4.49 -3.59
N LEU A 91 3.86 4.11 -2.33
CA LEU A 91 2.76 3.81 -1.42
C LEU A 91 1.92 5.07 -1.18
N GLN A 92 0.64 4.99 -1.50
CA GLN A 92 -0.32 6.09 -1.38
C GLN A 92 -1.16 5.98 -0.13
N ILE A 93 -1.51 4.75 0.27
CA ILE A 93 -2.40 4.50 1.39
C ILE A 93 -2.01 3.23 2.15
N ILE A 94 -2.15 3.28 3.47
CA ILE A 94 -2.08 2.12 4.36
C ILE A 94 -3.43 1.96 5.04
N CYS A 95 -4.03 0.79 4.87
CA CYS A 95 -5.30 0.43 5.49
C CYS A 95 -5.06 -0.53 6.65
N PHE A 96 -5.57 -0.20 7.82
CA PHE A 96 -5.46 -1.05 9.01
C PHE A 96 -6.77 -1.79 9.27
N SER A 97 -6.69 -3.05 9.63
CA SER A 97 -7.81 -3.77 10.23
C SER A 97 -7.99 -3.35 11.69
N LYS A 98 -9.20 -3.47 12.23
CA LYS A 98 -9.52 -3.07 13.61
C LYS A 98 -8.75 -3.84 14.69
N ASN A 99 -8.22 -5.00 14.36
CA ASN A 99 -7.43 -5.86 15.25
C ASN A 99 -5.97 -5.44 15.40
N VAL A 100 -5.53 -4.42 14.68
CA VAL A 100 -4.17 -3.89 14.83
C VAL A 100 -4.08 -3.10 16.13
N ASP A 101 -3.14 -3.51 16.99
CA ASP A 101 -2.87 -2.83 18.25
C ASP A 101 -1.87 -1.69 18.06
N PHE A 102 -2.33 -0.47 18.20
CA PHE A 102 -1.51 0.73 18.14
C PHE A 102 -0.86 1.10 19.49
N SER A 103 -1.09 0.34 20.56
CA SER A 103 -0.47 0.58 21.87
C SER A 103 1.04 0.27 21.86
N SER A 104 1.48 -0.57 20.93
CA SER A 104 2.89 -0.87 20.67
C SER A 104 3.35 -0.27 19.34
N PRO A 105 3.45 1.03 19.27
CA PRO A 105 3.71 1.74 18.01
C PRO A 105 5.10 1.48 17.44
N GLU A 106 6.01 0.89 18.19
CA GLU A 106 7.40 0.64 17.81
C GLU A 106 7.52 -0.18 16.51
N GLU A 107 6.60 -1.11 16.27
CA GLU A 107 6.58 -1.92 15.06
C GLU A 107 6.31 -1.07 13.80
N PHE A 108 5.29 -0.19 13.87
CA PHE A 108 4.99 0.73 12.77
C PHE A 108 6.13 1.70 12.50
N PHE A 109 6.82 2.13 13.58
CA PHE A 109 7.95 3.05 13.44
C PHE A 109 9.16 2.36 12.89
N SER A 110 9.44 1.19 13.37
CA SER A 110 10.54 0.36 12.87
C SER A 110 10.42 0.17 11.35
N PHE A 111 9.21 -0.09 10.86
CA PHE A 111 8.93 -0.19 9.44
C PHE A 111 9.11 1.16 8.73
N ALA A 112 8.42 2.22 9.19
CA ALA A 112 8.37 3.50 8.50
C ALA A 112 9.71 4.28 8.55
N ILE A 113 10.48 4.14 9.65
CA ILE A 113 11.76 4.86 9.82
C ILE A 113 12.94 4.11 9.18
N LYS A 114 12.92 2.77 9.25
CA LYS A 114 14.02 1.97 8.70
C LYS A 114 13.95 1.83 7.19
N ASP A 115 12.76 1.88 6.60
CA ASP A 115 12.62 1.91 5.16
C ASP A 115 12.68 3.36 4.66
N LYS A 116 13.84 3.72 4.10
CA LYS A 116 14.09 5.07 3.58
C LYS A 116 13.19 5.48 2.42
N ASN A 117 12.47 4.52 1.84
CA ASN A 117 11.61 4.74 0.68
C ASN A 117 10.16 5.04 1.08
N VAL A 118 9.75 4.81 2.35
CA VAL A 118 8.40 5.12 2.78
C VAL A 118 8.22 6.63 2.93
N PHE A 119 7.26 7.17 2.18
CA PHE A 119 6.91 8.58 2.28
C PHE A 119 6.03 8.84 3.50
N LEU A 120 6.43 9.77 4.39
CA LEU A 120 5.69 10.05 5.62
C LEU A 120 4.32 10.70 5.40
N GLY A 121 4.05 11.18 4.20
CA GLY A 121 2.76 11.72 3.78
C GLY A 121 1.76 10.68 3.27
N VAL A 122 2.06 9.38 3.41
CA VAL A 122 1.14 8.29 3.07
C VAL A 122 -0.15 8.45 3.87
N GLU A 123 -1.31 8.35 3.19
CA GLU A 123 -2.62 8.41 3.83
C GLU A 123 -2.89 7.13 4.64
N LEU A 124 -3.52 7.28 5.80
CA LEU A 124 -3.91 6.17 6.67
C LEU A 124 -5.42 6.07 6.77
N CYS A 125 -5.93 4.84 6.78
CA CYS A 125 -7.34 4.57 7.05
C CYS A 125 -7.50 3.26 7.82
N MET A 126 -8.68 3.07 8.40
CA MET A 126 -9.11 1.79 8.95
C MET A 126 -10.15 1.15 8.02
N ALA A 127 -10.07 -0.14 7.87
CA ALA A 127 -11.10 -0.93 7.22
C ALA A 127 -12.24 -1.19 8.22
N GLU A 128 -13.48 -1.09 7.77
CA GLU A 128 -14.63 -1.45 8.61
C GLU A 128 -14.63 -2.95 8.92
N ASN A 129 -14.32 -3.78 7.93
CA ASN A 129 -14.14 -5.22 8.08
C ASN A 129 -12.65 -5.55 8.21
N THR A 130 -12.02 -6.00 7.13
CA THR A 130 -10.59 -6.34 7.09
C THR A 130 -9.86 -5.51 6.05
N ALA A 131 -8.58 -5.24 6.33
CA ALA A 131 -7.74 -4.56 5.36
C ALA A 131 -7.51 -5.42 4.11
N GLU A 132 -7.47 -6.75 4.25
CA GLU A 132 -7.35 -7.68 3.14
C GLU A 132 -8.54 -7.58 2.17
N GLU A 133 -9.78 -7.50 2.69
CA GLU A 133 -10.96 -7.31 1.85
C GLU A 133 -10.87 -6.01 1.05
N LEU A 134 -10.44 -4.89 1.67
CA LEU A 134 -10.24 -3.64 0.96
C LEU A 134 -9.20 -3.77 -0.16
N MET A 135 -8.10 -4.48 0.10
CA MET A 135 -7.05 -4.69 -0.92
C MET A 135 -7.51 -5.58 -2.07
N ASN A 136 -8.48 -6.47 -1.84
CA ASN A 136 -9.01 -7.37 -2.86
C ASN A 136 -10.19 -6.81 -3.65
N VAL A 137 -10.69 -5.61 -3.31
CA VAL A 137 -11.78 -4.98 -4.06
C VAL A 137 -11.35 -4.69 -5.48
N GLN A 138 -12.01 -5.36 -6.42
CA GLN A 138 -11.91 -5.02 -7.83
C GLN A 138 -12.89 -3.90 -8.16
N LEU A 139 -12.40 -2.69 -8.27
CA LEU A 139 -13.24 -1.56 -8.69
C LEU A 139 -13.47 -1.63 -10.19
N THR A 140 -14.74 -1.60 -10.58
CA THR A 140 -15.22 -1.57 -11.97
C THR A 140 -14.57 -0.38 -12.67
N ARG A 141 -13.68 -0.58 -13.66
CA ARG A 141 -13.07 0.40 -14.56
C ARG A 141 -11.53 0.56 -14.49
N GLY A 142 -10.79 -0.48 -14.13
CA GLY A 142 -9.31 -0.43 -14.31
C GLY A 142 -8.56 0.63 -13.49
N THR A 143 -9.25 1.36 -12.62
CA THR A 143 -8.67 2.38 -11.76
C THR A 143 -8.04 1.70 -10.54
N MET A 144 -6.88 2.18 -10.08
CA MET A 144 -6.24 1.65 -8.90
C MET A 144 -7.11 1.84 -7.66
N SER A 145 -7.25 0.80 -6.86
CA SER A 145 -8.02 0.88 -5.60
C SER A 145 -7.45 1.96 -4.67
N SER A 146 -6.12 2.13 -4.65
CA SER A 146 -5.44 3.16 -3.87
C SER A 146 -5.90 4.57 -4.24
N GLU A 147 -5.98 4.90 -5.53
CA GLU A 147 -6.43 6.21 -6.00
C GLU A 147 -7.89 6.47 -5.61
N ASN A 148 -8.74 5.45 -5.72
CA ASN A 148 -10.14 5.58 -5.33
C ASN A 148 -10.28 5.80 -3.83
N PHE A 149 -9.54 5.07 -3.00
CA PHE A 149 -9.59 5.26 -1.55
C PHE A 149 -9.13 6.65 -1.14
N THR A 150 -8.01 7.13 -1.69
CA THR A 150 -7.53 8.48 -1.41
C THR A 150 -8.53 9.55 -1.89
N GLN A 151 -9.17 9.36 -3.04
CA GLN A 151 -10.21 10.27 -3.52
C GLN A 151 -11.45 10.27 -2.63
N VAL A 152 -11.91 9.11 -2.17
CA VAL A 152 -13.05 8.99 -1.25
C VAL A 152 -12.75 9.70 0.06
N ILE A 153 -11.56 9.53 0.63
CA ILE A 153 -11.13 10.23 1.85
C ILE A 153 -11.15 11.75 1.60
N LYS A 154 -10.52 12.24 0.53
CA LYS A 154 -10.49 13.67 0.19
C LYS A 154 -11.88 14.27 0.01
N MET A 155 -12.77 13.53 -0.64
CA MET A 155 -14.17 13.95 -0.78
C MET A 155 -14.87 14.01 0.58
N GLY A 156 -14.66 13.01 1.44
CA GLY A 156 -15.19 12.99 2.79
C GLY A 156 -14.69 14.15 3.64
N VAL A 157 -13.41 14.47 3.57
CA VAL A 157 -12.80 15.63 4.27
C VAL A 157 -13.39 16.93 3.76
N LYS A 158 -13.48 17.11 2.43
CA LYS A 158 -14.07 18.31 1.82
C LYS A 158 -15.52 18.55 2.25
N ASN A 159 -16.27 17.48 2.47
CA ASN A 159 -17.66 17.53 2.89
C ASN A 159 -17.85 17.50 4.42
N GLY A 160 -16.78 17.53 5.20
CA GLY A 160 -16.84 17.49 6.67
C GLY A 160 -17.35 16.17 7.26
N ILE A 161 -17.27 15.06 6.49
CA ILE A 161 -17.75 13.73 6.90
C ILE A 161 -16.67 12.97 7.66
N THR A 162 -15.40 13.16 7.31
CA THR A 162 -14.25 12.47 7.88
C THR A 162 -13.05 13.41 8.04
N VAL A 163 -11.96 12.88 8.56
CA VAL A 163 -10.69 13.59 8.74
C VAL A 163 -9.61 12.98 7.84
N GLU A 164 -8.59 13.74 7.52
CA GLU A 164 -7.37 13.23 6.92
C GLU A 164 -6.44 12.73 8.03
N CYS A 165 -5.80 11.60 7.81
CA CYS A 165 -4.77 11.06 8.68
C CYS A 165 -3.61 10.57 7.84
N ARG A 166 -2.40 11.01 8.16
CA ARG A 166 -1.18 10.62 7.46
C ARG A 166 -0.24 9.88 8.40
N LEU A 167 0.70 9.16 7.84
CA LEU A 167 1.71 8.44 8.63
C LEU A 167 2.47 9.37 9.57
N ILE A 168 2.80 10.60 9.14
CA ILE A 168 3.47 11.58 10.00
C ILE A 168 2.62 11.97 11.22
N ASP A 169 1.29 12.01 11.08
CA ASP A 169 0.38 12.36 12.18
C ASP A 169 0.39 11.25 13.23
N LEU A 170 0.30 10.00 12.80
CA LEU A 170 0.42 8.83 13.67
C LEU A 170 1.78 8.83 14.39
N LEU A 171 2.88 9.06 13.66
CA LEU A 171 4.24 9.14 14.20
C LEU A 171 4.39 10.24 15.25
N SER A 172 3.71 11.36 15.06
CA SER A 172 3.79 12.50 15.97
C SER A 172 3.10 12.22 17.31
N CYS A 173 2.03 11.42 17.28
CA CYS A 173 1.26 11.09 18.49
C CYS A 173 2.00 10.19 19.48
N ILE A 174 3.03 9.48 19.04
CA ILE A 174 3.83 8.61 19.92
C ILE A 174 4.72 9.40 20.88
N ARG A 175 5.15 10.58 20.43
CA ARG A 175 5.98 11.45 21.28
C ARG A 175 5.16 12.32 22.23
N SER A 176 3.85 12.36 22.05
CA SER A 176 2.95 13.21 22.80
C SER A 176 1.64 12.45 23.02
N PRO A 177 1.04 12.47 24.22
CA PRO A 177 -0.23 11.78 24.48
C PRO A 177 -1.38 12.48 23.76
N GLN A 178 -1.42 12.36 22.46
CA GLN A 178 -2.45 12.91 21.59
C GLN A 178 -3.24 11.77 20.97
N TYR A 179 -4.51 12.03 20.65
CA TYR A 179 -5.36 11.11 19.92
C TYR A 179 -5.24 11.39 18.44
N VAL A 180 -5.15 10.34 17.63
CA VAL A 180 -5.26 10.43 16.17
C VAL A 180 -6.62 9.93 15.77
N ALA A 181 -7.35 10.75 15.02
CA ALA A 181 -8.56 10.32 14.34
C ALA A 181 -8.17 9.80 12.94
N MET A 182 -8.66 8.62 12.61
CA MET A 182 -8.37 7.96 11.34
C MET A 182 -9.68 7.71 10.58
N PRO A 183 -9.76 7.98 9.26
CA PRO A 183 -10.95 7.68 8.47
C PRO A 183 -11.21 6.17 8.44
N VAL A 184 -12.49 5.77 8.48
CA VAL A 184 -12.93 4.39 8.31
C VAL A 184 -13.51 4.23 6.91
N ILE A 185 -13.04 3.24 6.16
CA ILE A 185 -13.55 2.88 4.83
C ILE A 185 -14.35 1.59 4.94
N SER A 186 -15.56 1.60 4.38
CA SER A 186 -16.41 0.42 4.22
C SER A 186 -16.69 0.13 2.75
N ILE A 187 -16.77 -1.16 2.43
CA ILE A 187 -17.26 -1.63 1.14
C ILE A 187 -18.75 -1.85 1.28
N LYS A 188 -19.53 -1.15 0.45
CA LYS A 188 -20.97 -1.42 0.33
C LYS A 188 -21.20 -2.07 -1.02
N GLU A 189 -21.86 -3.21 -1.03
CA GLU A 189 -22.41 -3.74 -2.26
C GLU A 189 -23.40 -2.74 -2.85
N PRO A 190 -23.41 -2.55 -4.17
CA PRO A 190 -24.42 -1.67 -4.79
C PRO A 190 -25.80 -2.18 -4.45
N GLN A 191 -26.51 -1.46 -3.57
CA GLN A 191 -27.94 -1.67 -3.35
C GLN A 191 -28.67 -1.10 -4.55
N GLY A 192 -29.21 -1.95 -5.40
CA GLY A 192 -30.19 -1.51 -6.37
C GLY A 192 -30.13 -2.27 -7.68
N ASP A 193 -31.13 -3.09 -7.88
CA ASP A 193 -31.72 -3.39 -9.16
C ASP A 193 -31.93 -2.08 -9.95
N PHE A 194 -31.01 -1.78 -10.85
CA PHE A 194 -31.41 -1.04 -12.04
C PHE A 194 -32.15 -2.06 -12.92
N SER A 195 -33.38 -2.39 -12.54
CA SER A 195 -34.31 -3.03 -13.47
C SER A 195 -34.39 -2.08 -14.66
N ASP A 196 -33.82 -2.51 -15.77
CA ASP A 196 -34.04 -1.91 -17.08
C ASP A 196 -35.56 -1.72 -17.28
N GLY A 197 -35.99 -0.47 -17.16
CA GLY A 197 -37.27 -0.06 -17.65
C GLY A 197 -37.27 -0.18 -19.17
N LYS A 198 -37.60 -1.36 -19.65
CA LYS A 198 -38.12 -1.53 -21.00
C LYS A 198 -39.59 -1.22 -20.95
N GLU A 199 -39.95 -0.06 -21.39
CA GLU A 199 -41.20 0.21 -22.09
C GLU A 199 -40.88 0.58 -23.54
#